data_8f902f4ab8538697a86e2a9fe4dfc484
#
_entry.id   8f902f4ab8538697a86e2a9fe4dfc484
#
_cell.length_a   1.000
_cell.length_b   1.000
_cell.length_c   1.000
_cell.angle_alpha   90.00
_cell.angle_beta   90.00
_cell.angle_gamma   90.00
#
_symmetry.space_group_name_H-M   'P 1'
#
loop_
_entity.id
_entity.type
_entity.pdbx_description
1 polymer ?
#
loop_
_entity_poly.entity_id
_entity_poly.type
_entity_poly.pdbx_seq_one_letter_code
_entity_poly.pdbx_strand_id
1 'polypeptide(L)'
;MKRLLICVLALALLAGCAPASVQEPEDGKLHIVATVFPAYDFARAAAGDLADVELLLPPGTESHSYEPTPADLLKVQSCDLFLYLGGDSDQGVETILEAAEPTGRTLALIDCVETLEEEHVEGMQEKVGHHHDEAEDDHDHDHSGTVTEIDEHVWTAPANAAAITRQFGEVLAELDSANGEQYRANAEKYAEEIDTLDGEFHAFFDSLPDRTIVFGDRFPLRYFAEEFDLRYYAAFPGCSTQTEPSAATLAFLTTKVRAEGLSDAWDLESSNHLGADALAEAAGAQTDMAH
;
A
#
# COMPACT_ATOMS: atom_id res chain seq x y z
N MET A 1 -33.33 32.07 -49.14
CA MET A 1 -32.81 32.44 -47.79
C MET A 1 -33.07 31.41 -46.70
N LYS A 2 -34.29 30.89 -46.49
CA LYS A 2 -34.54 29.86 -45.47
C LYS A 2 -33.80 28.53 -45.65
N ARG A 3 -33.56 28.07 -46.87
CA ARG A 3 -32.80 26.80 -47.13
C ARG A 3 -31.29 26.95 -46.91
N LEU A 4 -30.74 28.15 -47.10
CA LEU A 4 -29.34 28.47 -46.86
C LEU A 4 -29.04 28.53 -45.34
N LEU A 5 -30.00 29.06 -44.54
CA LEU A 5 -29.88 29.12 -43.09
C LEU A 5 -29.93 27.76 -42.44
N ILE A 6 -30.71 26.81 -42.98
CA ILE A 6 -30.79 25.42 -42.47
C ILE A 6 -29.48 24.66 -42.75
N CYS A 7 -28.83 24.91 -43.88
CA CYS A 7 -27.55 24.27 -44.19
C CYS A 7 -26.39 24.77 -43.32
N VAL A 8 -26.40 26.07 -42.98
CA VAL A 8 -25.41 26.68 -42.06
C VAL A 8 -25.59 26.17 -40.63
N LEU A 9 -26.85 25.99 -40.18
CA LEU A 9 -27.15 25.48 -38.86
C LEU A 9 -26.80 23.98 -38.74
N ALA A 10 -26.98 23.19 -39.81
CA ALA A 10 -26.58 21.77 -39.86
C ALA A 10 -25.06 21.56 -39.87
N LEU A 11 -24.27 22.47 -40.51
CA LEU A 11 -22.81 22.44 -40.46
C LEU A 11 -22.25 22.79 -39.08
N ALA A 12 -22.92 23.69 -38.32
CA ALA A 12 -22.49 24.07 -36.96
C ALA A 12 -22.68 22.96 -35.93
N LEU A 13 -23.58 22.01 -36.15
CA LEU A 13 -23.82 20.86 -35.26
C LEU A 13 -22.82 19.69 -35.48
N LEU A 14 -22.07 19.69 -36.57
CA LEU A 14 -21.05 18.66 -36.86
C LEU A 14 -19.65 19.03 -36.33
N ALA A 15 -19.46 20.23 -35.83
CA ALA A 15 -18.16 20.68 -35.29
C ALA A 15 -17.97 20.38 -33.78
N GLY A 16 -18.90 19.65 -33.15
CA GLY A 16 -18.98 19.49 -31.70
C GLY A 16 -18.41 18.17 -31.12
N CYS A 17 -17.80 17.28 -31.93
CA CYS A 17 -17.13 16.09 -31.43
C CYS A 17 -15.64 16.15 -31.78
N ALA A 18 -14.91 17.06 -31.18
CA ALA A 18 -13.47 16.86 -31.03
C ALA A 18 -13.30 15.85 -29.89
N PRO A 19 -12.52 14.75 -30.07
CA PRO A 19 -12.12 13.94 -28.93
C PRO A 19 -11.42 14.86 -27.91
N ALA A 20 -11.73 14.71 -26.63
CA ALA A 20 -10.99 15.36 -25.58
C ALA A 20 -9.52 14.96 -25.76
N SER A 21 -8.70 15.87 -26.26
CA SER A 21 -7.27 15.68 -26.29
C SER A 21 -6.84 15.56 -24.83
N VAL A 22 -6.27 14.43 -24.44
CA VAL A 22 -5.44 14.33 -23.24
C VAL A 22 -4.41 15.47 -23.43
N GLN A 23 -4.46 16.47 -22.57
CA GLN A 23 -3.46 17.54 -22.56
C GLN A 23 -2.16 16.89 -22.12
N GLU A 24 -1.19 16.78 -23.03
CA GLU A 24 0.20 16.57 -22.62
C GLU A 24 0.58 17.72 -21.67
N PRO A 25 1.32 17.44 -20.57
CA PRO A 25 1.80 18.49 -19.68
C PRO A 25 2.54 19.55 -20.49
N GLU A 26 2.07 20.81 -20.45
CA GLU A 26 2.62 21.91 -21.27
C GLU A 26 4.06 22.32 -20.86
N ASP A 27 4.57 21.76 -19.73
CA ASP A 27 5.85 22.17 -19.12
C ASP A 27 6.98 21.14 -19.30
N GLY A 28 6.72 20.00 -19.92
CA GLY A 28 7.70 18.96 -20.18
C GLY A 28 8.21 18.20 -18.92
N LYS A 29 7.49 18.30 -17.81
CA LYS A 29 7.75 17.53 -16.60
C LYS A 29 7.25 16.09 -16.75
N LEU A 30 7.90 15.15 -16.03
CA LEU A 30 7.38 13.82 -15.88
C LEU A 30 6.07 13.85 -15.07
N HIS A 31 5.09 13.07 -15.52
CA HIS A 31 3.85 12.83 -14.80
C HIS A 31 3.90 11.44 -14.14
N ILE A 32 3.84 11.41 -12.82
CA ILE A 32 3.96 10.20 -11.99
C ILE A 32 2.64 9.98 -11.28
N VAL A 33 2.10 8.77 -11.36
CA VAL A 33 0.88 8.38 -10.64
C VAL A 33 1.22 7.28 -9.66
N ALA A 34 0.85 7.47 -8.39
CA ALA A 34 1.06 6.49 -7.32
C ALA A 34 -0.27 6.04 -6.73
N THR A 35 -0.45 4.75 -6.48
CA THR A 35 -1.70 4.23 -5.91
C THR A 35 -1.85 4.60 -4.44
N VAL A 36 -0.80 4.47 -3.64
CA VAL A 36 -0.80 4.60 -2.18
C VAL A 36 0.13 5.70 -1.69
N PHE A 37 -0.14 6.19 -0.49
CA PHE A 37 0.61 7.30 0.11
C PHE A 37 2.12 7.05 0.20
N PRO A 38 2.64 5.90 0.66
CA PRO A 38 4.09 5.68 0.71
C PRO A 38 4.78 5.84 -0.65
N ALA A 39 4.22 5.23 -1.71
CA ALA A 39 4.73 5.38 -3.07
C ALA A 39 4.72 6.84 -3.54
N TYR A 40 3.62 7.55 -3.24
CA TYR A 40 3.48 8.98 -3.55
C TYR A 40 4.53 9.83 -2.83
N ASP A 41 4.70 9.62 -1.52
CA ASP A 41 5.60 10.46 -0.72
C ASP A 41 7.06 10.26 -1.10
N PHE A 42 7.51 9.02 -1.29
CA PHE A 42 8.86 8.70 -1.73
C PHE A 42 9.15 9.25 -3.14
N ALA A 43 8.19 9.09 -4.07
CA ALA A 43 8.32 9.64 -5.42
C ALA A 43 8.38 11.18 -5.40
N ARG A 44 7.53 11.83 -4.60
CA ARG A 44 7.53 13.28 -4.43
C ARG A 44 8.84 13.80 -3.83
N ALA A 45 9.39 13.07 -2.84
CA ALA A 45 10.67 13.43 -2.24
C ALA A 45 11.82 13.34 -3.27
N ALA A 46 11.85 12.27 -4.09
CA ALA A 46 12.84 12.12 -5.14
C ALA A 46 12.65 13.12 -6.29
N ALA A 47 11.40 13.37 -6.71
CA ALA A 47 11.07 14.27 -7.80
C ALA A 47 11.36 15.75 -7.47
N GLY A 48 11.08 16.18 -6.24
CA GLY A 48 11.08 17.61 -5.90
C GLY A 48 10.09 18.38 -6.78
N ASP A 49 10.54 19.52 -7.32
CA ASP A 49 9.73 20.35 -8.25
C ASP A 49 9.92 19.97 -9.74
N LEU A 50 10.68 18.91 -10.04
CA LEU A 50 11.05 18.54 -11.40
C LEU A 50 10.04 17.62 -12.08
N ALA A 51 9.16 16.98 -11.34
CA ALA A 51 8.07 16.15 -11.86
C ALA A 51 6.77 16.41 -11.09
N ASP A 52 5.64 16.08 -11.71
CA ASP A 52 4.33 16.14 -11.09
C ASP A 52 3.94 14.75 -10.59
N VAL A 53 3.73 14.63 -9.29
CA VAL A 53 3.35 13.36 -8.65
C VAL A 53 1.91 13.45 -8.16
N GLU A 54 1.08 12.51 -8.59
CA GLU A 54 -0.33 12.43 -8.23
C GLU A 54 -0.61 11.16 -7.40
N LEU A 55 -1.35 11.32 -6.29
CA LEU A 55 -1.86 10.20 -5.50
C LEU A 55 -3.24 9.79 -6.04
N LEU A 56 -3.38 8.50 -6.38
CA LEU A 56 -4.60 7.98 -6.96
C LEU A 56 -5.69 7.74 -5.90
N LEU A 57 -5.32 7.08 -4.79
CA LEU A 57 -6.24 6.86 -3.69
C LEU A 57 -6.49 8.15 -2.91
N PRO A 58 -7.75 8.54 -2.68
CA PRO A 58 -8.05 9.63 -1.77
C PRO A 58 -7.53 9.34 -0.35
N PRO A 59 -7.07 10.36 0.38
CA PRO A 59 -6.63 10.19 1.77
C PRO A 59 -7.68 9.48 2.63
N GLY A 60 -7.24 8.49 3.43
CA GLY A 60 -8.13 7.70 4.28
C GLY A 60 -8.90 6.59 3.57
N THR A 61 -8.60 6.32 2.31
CA THR A 61 -9.17 5.19 1.57
C THR A 61 -8.33 3.93 1.83
N GLU A 62 -8.99 2.83 2.12
CA GLU A 62 -8.36 1.51 2.28
C GLU A 62 -7.92 0.98 0.90
N SER A 63 -6.62 0.65 0.76
CA SER A 63 -6.03 0.21 -0.51
C SER A 63 -6.62 -1.12 -1.02
N HIS A 64 -6.82 -2.09 -0.13
CA HIS A 64 -7.32 -3.42 -0.49
C HIS A 64 -8.78 -3.45 -0.94
N SER A 65 -9.54 -2.37 -0.74
CA SER A 65 -10.95 -2.24 -1.18
C SER A 65 -11.14 -1.18 -2.27
N TYR A 66 -10.05 -0.63 -2.81
CA TYR A 66 -10.15 0.42 -3.81
C TYR A 66 -10.61 -0.11 -5.17
N GLU A 67 -11.67 0.49 -5.70
CA GLU A 67 -12.16 0.25 -7.06
C GLU A 67 -11.83 1.46 -7.96
N PRO A 68 -11.00 1.28 -9.01
CA PRO A 68 -10.59 2.39 -9.88
C PRO A 68 -11.76 2.95 -10.68
N THR A 69 -11.80 4.26 -10.83
CA THR A 69 -12.75 4.93 -11.70
C THR A 69 -12.23 5.02 -13.14
N PRO A 70 -13.09 5.25 -14.16
CA PRO A 70 -12.63 5.51 -15.53
C PRO A 70 -11.66 6.70 -15.65
N ALA A 71 -11.74 7.69 -14.74
CA ALA A 71 -10.81 8.80 -14.71
C ALA A 71 -9.42 8.37 -14.25
N ASP A 72 -9.35 7.44 -13.29
CA ASP A 72 -8.08 6.90 -12.79
C ASP A 72 -7.39 6.07 -13.88
N LEU A 73 -8.14 5.28 -14.66
CA LEU A 73 -7.58 4.55 -15.80
C LEU A 73 -6.95 5.50 -16.83
N LEU A 74 -7.56 6.64 -17.11
CA LEU A 74 -7.00 7.63 -18.04
C LEU A 74 -5.71 8.26 -17.52
N LYS A 75 -5.62 8.53 -16.21
CA LYS A 75 -4.40 9.05 -15.57
C LYS A 75 -3.25 8.03 -15.71
N VAL A 76 -3.51 6.78 -15.35
CA VAL A 76 -2.52 5.70 -15.44
C VAL A 76 -2.10 5.43 -16.88
N GLN A 77 -3.04 5.46 -17.84
CA GLN A 77 -2.73 5.27 -19.26
C GLN A 77 -1.75 6.31 -19.81
N SER A 78 -1.84 7.57 -19.33
CA SER A 78 -1.08 8.69 -19.85
C SER A 78 0.13 9.10 -19.00
N CYS A 79 0.37 8.48 -17.84
CA CYS A 79 1.51 8.82 -17.02
C CYS A 79 2.84 8.27 -17.59
N ASP A 80 3.95 8.90 -17.21
CA ASP A 80 5.30 8.45 -17.54
C ASP A 80 5.78 7.33 -16.61
N LEU A 81 5.30 7.35 -15.36
CA LEU A 81 5.60 6.34 -14.34
C LEU A 81 4.38 6.05 -13.48
N PHE A 82 4.02 4.77 -13.38
CA PHE A 82 2.98 4.28 -12.49
C PHE A 82 3.60 3.46 -11.35
N LEU A 83 3.33 3.88 -10.11
CA LEU A 83 3.85 3.28 -8.87
C LEU A 83 2.72 2.63 -8.09
N TYR A 84 2.90 1.37 -7.68
CA TYR A 84 1.89 0.61 -6.96
C TYR A 84 2.54 -0.36 -5.97
N LEU A 85 1.76 -1.01 -5.10
CA LEU A 85 2.30 -1.95 -4.11
C LEU A 85 2.84 -3.22 -4.77
N GLY A 86 2.02 -3.87 -5.57
CA GLY A 86 2.22 -5.23 -6.05
C GLY A 86 1.80 -6.26 -4.98
N GLY A 87 1.78 -7.54 -5.36
CA GLY A 87 1.35 -8.64 -4.51
C GLY A 87 -0.08 -9.09 -4.76
N ASP A 88 -0.48 -10.17 -4.08
CA ASP A 88 -1.74 -10.86 -4.35
C ASP A 88 -2.98 -10.11 -3.85
N SER A 89 -2.82 -9.21 -2.88
CA SER A 89 -3.93 -8.41 -2.32
C SER A 89 -4.22 -7.14 -3.12
N ASP A 90 -3.35 -6.76 -4.06
CA ASP A 90 -3.47 -5.54 -4.88
C ASP A 90 -4.31 -5.76 -6.16
N GLN A 91 -5.41 -6.54 -6.05
CA GLN A 91 -6.27 -6.92 -7.18
C GLN A 91 -6.87 -5.71 -7.93
N GLY A 92 -7.09 -4.60 -7.23
CA GLY A 92 -7.54 -3.35 -7.83
C GLY A 92 -6.55 -2.81 -8.86
N VAL A 93 -5.26 -2.94 -8.59
CA VAL A 93 -4.18 -2.49 -9.47
C VAL A 93 -4.02 -3.41 -10.68
N GLU A 94 -4.17 -4.72 -10.52
CA GLU A 94 -4.19 -5.64 -11.67
C GLU A 94 -5.27 -5.24 -12.68
N THR A 95 -6.48 -4.92 -12.18
CA THR A 95 -7.58 -4.41 -13.01
C THR A 95 -7.21 -3.09 -13.70
N ILE A 96 -6.47 -2.19 -13.01
CA ILE A 96 -5.98 -0.95 -13.62
C ILE A 96 -4.98 -1.24 -14.73
N LEU A 97 -3.99 -2.09 -14.49
CA LEU A 97 -2.94 -2.42 -15.45
C LEU A 97 -3.53 -3.07 -16.72
N GLU A 98 -4.48 -3.99 -16.55
CA GLU A 98 -5.17 -4.64 -17.67
C GLU A 98 -6.04 -3.68 -18.47
N ALA A 99 -6.79 -2.79 -17.80
CA ALA A 99 -7.76 -1.91 -18.45
C ALA A 99 -7.15 -0.63 -19.00
N ALA A 100 -6.15 -0.06 -18.35
CA ALA A 100 -5.49 1.18 -18.78
C ALA A 100 -4.42 0.95 -19.85
N GLU A 101 -3.77 -0.24 -19.86
CA GLU A 101 -2.63 -0.52 -20.74
C GLU A 101 -1.61 0.65 -20.72
N PRO A 102 -0.97 0.94 -19.56
CA PRO A 102 -0.13 2.12 -19.40
C PRO A 102 0.98 2.15 -20.46
N THR A 103 1.21 3.33 -21.05
CA THR A 103 2.26 3.54 -22.06
C THR A 103 3.61 3.87 -21.45
N GLY A 104 3.61 4.38 -20.21
CA GLY A 104 4.81 4.65 -19.44
C GLY A 104 5.34 3.42 -18.69
N ARG A 105 6.35 3.66 -17.86
CA ARG A 105 6.94 2.63 -17.00
C ARG A 105 6.02 2.31 -15.83
N THR A 106 5.97 1.05 -15.42
CA THR A 106 5.32 0.61 -14.17
C THR A 106 6.36 0.08 -13.21
N LEU A 107 6.15 0.26 -11.91
CA LEU A 107 7.05 -0.22 -10.86
C LEU A 107 6.26 -0.58 -9.61
N ALA A 108 6.39 -1.82 -9.17
CA ALA A 108 5.85 -2.25 -7.89
C ALA A 108 6.85 -1.98 -6.76
N LEU A 109 6.35 -1.59 -5.57
CA LEU A 109 7.21 -1.36 -4.40
C LEU A 109 7.88 -2.65 -3.94
N ILE A 110 7.17 -3.78 -4.00
CA ILE A 110 7.72 -5.10 -3.65
C ILE A 110 8.93 -5.49 -4.52
N ASP A 111 9.03 -4.97 -5.75
CA ASP A 111 10.17 -5.24 -6.65
C ASP A 111 11.43 -4.43 -6.26
N CYS A 112 11.32 -3.48 -5.33
CA CYS A 112 12.43 -2.61 -4.94
C CYS A 112 13.26 -3.19 -3.76
N VAL A 113 12.75 -4.20 -3.06
CA VAL A 113 13.34 -4.74 -1.83
C VAL A 113 13.17 -6.26 -1.75
N GLU A 114 13.85 -6.90 -0.78
CA GLU A 114 13.59 -8.31 -0.48
C GLU A 114 12.24 -8.43 0.24
N THR A 115 11.40 -9.37 -0.23
CA THR A 115 10.06 -9.56 0.31
C THR A 115 10.03 -10.63 1.40
N LEU A 116 9.10 -10.47 2.35
CA LEU A 116 8.77 -11.44 3.39
C LEU A 116 7.40 -12.07 3.11
N GLU A 117 7.26 -13.34 3.48
CA GLU A 117 5.97 -14.01 3.46
C GLU A 117 5.08 -13.46 4.58
N GLU A 118 3.77 -13.39 4.32
CA GLU A 118 2.77 -13.08 5.35
C GLU A 118 2.88 -14.12 6.47
N GLU A 119 2.91 -13.68 7.72
CA GLU A 119 3.07 -14.56 8.86
C GLU A 119 1.77 -14.71 9.64
N HIS A 120 1.43 -15.95 9.96
CA HIS A 120 0.35 -16.28 10.87
C HIS A 120 0.91 -16.64 12.24
N VAL A 121 0.88 -15.70 13.17
CA VAL A 121 1.34 -15.96 14.54
C VAL A 121 0.24 -16.62 15.39
N GLU A 122 0.66 -17.22 16.52
CA GLU A 122 -0.24 -17.91 17.44
C GLU A 122 -1.43 -17.04 17.85
N GLY A 123 -2.63 -17.55 17.69
CA GLY A 123 -3.89 -16.88 18.09
C GLY A 123 -4.53 -15.98 17.04
N MET A 124 -3.88 -15.73 15.91
CA MET A 124 -4.52 -15.06 14.79
C MET A 124 -5.71 -15.87 14.28
N GLN A 125 -6.72 -15.15 13.83
CA GLN A 125 -7.89 -15.76 13.20
C GLN A 125 -7.53 -16.21 11.78
N GLU A 126 -7.81 -17.47 11.46
CA GLU A 126 -7.60 -18.01 10.11
C GLU A 126 -8.51 -17.31 9.09
N LYS A 127 -8.03 -17.16 7.85
CA LYS A 127 -8.85 -16.69 6.74
C LYS A 127 -10.06 -17.63 6.60
N VAL A 128 -11.28 -17.08 6.62
CA VAL A 128 -12.48 -17.86 6.30
C VAL A 128 -12.48 -18.08 4.79
N GLY A 129 -11.92 -19.20 4.37
CA GLY A 129 -11.96 -19.63 2.96
C GLY A 129 -13.42 -19.76 2.53
N HIS A 130 -13.83 -19.03 1.49
CA HIS A 130 -15.06 -19.32 0.78
C HIS A 130 -14.89 -20.67 0.07
N HIS A 131 -15.25 -21.75 0.77
CA HIS A 131 -15.51 -23.02 0.10
C HIS A 131 -16.73 -22.80 -0.79
N HIS A 132 -16.51 -22.66 -2.09
CA HIS A 132 -17.55 -22.96 -3.04
C HIS A 132 -17.85 -24.46 -2.92
N ASP A 133 -19.02 -24.78 -2.36
CA ASP A 133 -19.61 -26.10 -2.46
C ASP A 133 -19.90 -26.37 -3.95
N GLU A 134 -18.93 -26.89 -4.66
CA GLU A 134 -19.15 -27.59 -5.93
C GLU A 134 -18.96 -29.08 -5.70
N ALA A 135 -19.95 -29.81 -6.18
CA ALA A 135 -20.19 -31.22 -5.97
C ALA A 135 -18.96 -32.11 -6.30
N GLU A 136 -18.88 -33.16 -5.52
CA GLU A 136 -18.02 -34.32 -5.63
C GLU A 136 -17.65 -34.69 -7.08
N ASP A 137 -16.35 -34.58 -7.41
CA ASP A 137 -15.70 -35.46 -8.38
C ASP A 137 -14.30 -35.80 -7.86
N ASP A 138 -14.16 -37.10 -7.59
CA ASP A 138 -13.06 -37.78 -6.93
C ASP A 138 -11.84 -37.80 -7.86
N HIS A 139 -10.91 -36.84 -7.75
CA HIS A 139 -9.59 -36.90 -8.31
C HIS A 139 -8.54 -36.47 -7.27
N ASP A 140 -7.90 -37.49 -6.73
CA ASP A 140 -6.72 -37.50 -5.87
C ASP A 140 -5.58 -36.69 -6.53
N HIS A 141 -5.47 -35.40 -6.25
CA HIS A 141 -4.31 -34.57 -6.52
C HIS A 141 -3.82 -33.96 -5.21
N ASP A 142 -2.80 -34.61 -4.67
CA ASP A 142 -1.97 -34.10 -3.59
C ASP A 142 -1.28 -32.78 -4.02
N HIS A 143 -1.94 -31.66 -3.78
CA HIS A 143 -1.41 -30.30 -3.86
C HIS A 143 -1.56 -29.62 -2.50
N SER A 144 -0.84 -30.12 -1.50
CA SER A 144 -0.57 -29.36 -0.28
C SER A 144 0.60 -28.38 -0.52
N GLY A 145 0.49 -27.51 -1.51
CA GLY A 145 1.27 -26.30 -1.61
C GLY A 145 0.43 -25.20 -0.96
N THR A 146 0.68 -24.88 0.31
CA THR A 146 0.28 -23.59 0.84
C THR A 146 0.95 -22.54 -0.03
N VAL A 147 0.18 -21.84 -0.85
CA VAL A 147 0.66 -20.63 -1.52
C VAL A 147 0.86 -19.65 -0.37
N THR A 148 2.10 -19.38 0.00
CA THR A 148 2.45 -18.35 0.97
C THR A 148 2.35 -17.01 0.24
N GLU A 149 1.40 -16.19 0.67
CA GLU A 149 1.23 -14.84 0.15
C GLU A 149 2.39 -13.95 0.66
N ILE A 150 2.82 -12.99 -0.14
CA ILE A 150 3.81 -11.99 0.25
C ILE A 150 3.10 -10.92 1.08
N ASP A 151 3.71 -10.48 2.19
CA ASP A 151 3.26 -9.28 2.88
C ASP A 151 3.64 -8.05 2.04
N GLU A 152 2.66 -7.24 1.70
CA GLU A 152 2.82 -6.11 0.77
C GLU A 152 3.29 -4.82 1.46
N HIS A 153 3.34 -4.79 2.81
CA HIS A 153 3.65 -3.60 3.61
C HIS A 153 5.16 -3.34 3.71
N VAL A 154 5.88 -3.47 2.59
CA VAL A 154 7.35 -3.40 2.50
C VAL A 154 7.94 -2.10 3.03
N TRP A 155 7.20 -1.00 2.92
CA TRP A 155 7.64 0.35 3.33
C TRP A 155 7.64 0.57 4.84
N THR A 156 7.07 -0.33 5.61
CA THR A 156 6.96 -0.16 7.07
C THR A 156 8.29 -0.33 7.78
N ALA A 157 9.25 -1.02 7.17
CA ALA A 157 10.63 -1.04 7.62
C ALA A 157 11.38 0.21 7.11
N PRO A 158 12.00 1.03 7.99
CA PRO A 158 12.75 2.21 7.56
C PRO A 158 13.85 1.92 6.55
N ALA A 159 14.60 0.84 6.71
CA ALA A 159 15.63 0.43 5.75
C ALA A 159 15.05 0.20 4.34
N ASN A 160 13.88 -0.44 4.24
CA ASN A 160 13.18 -0.64 2.98
C ASN A 160 12.69 0.69 2.41
N ALA A 161 12.10 1.57 3.23
CA ALA A 161 11.63 2.88 2.79
C ALA A 161 12.76 3.73 2.19
N ALA A 162 13.95 3.71 2.81
CA ALA A 162 15.14 4.37 2.29
C ALA A 162 15.61 3.75 0.96
N ALA A 163 15.62 2.41 0.86
CA ALA A 163 15.99 1.69 -0.37
C ALA A 163 15.01 1.99 -1.52
N ILE A 164 13.70 1.96 -1.28
CA ILE A 164 12.66 2.30 -2.26
C ILE A 164 12.84 3.74 -2.75
N THR A 165 13.09 4.69 -1.83
CA THR A 165 13.31 6.09 -2.17
C THR A 165 14.50 6.26 -3.09
N ARG A 166 15.65 5.61 -2.80
CA ARG A 166 16.83 5.61 -3.67
C ARG A 166 16.55 5.02 -5.04
N GLN A 167 15.81 3.91 -5.08
CA GLN A 167 15.41 3.27 -6.35
C GLN A 167 14.53 4.20 -7.20
N PHE A 168 13.63 4.97 -6.58
CA PHE A 168 12.83 5.96 -7.30
C PHE A 168 13.70 7.07 -7.90
N GLY A 169 14.72 7.54 -7.18
CA GLY A 169 15.71 8.49 -7.73
C GLY A 169 16.40 7.97 -8.98
N GLU A 170 16.77 6.69 -9.01
CA GLU A 170 17.38 6.06 -10.19
C GLU A 170 16.39 5.94 -11.36
N VAL A 171 15.16 5.50 -11.08
CA VAL A 171 14.11 5.36 -12.10
C VAL A 171 13.77 6.69 -12.75
N LEU A 172 13.64 7.76 -11.95
CA LEU A 172 13.39 9.11 -12.48
C LEU A 172 14.56 9.63 -13.30
N ALA A 173 15.79 9.33 -12.87
CA ALA A 173 17.00 9.71 -13.62
C ALA A 173 17.13 8.96 -14.97
N GLU A 174 16.60 7.75 -15.07
CA GLU A 174 16.51 7.01 -16.35
C GLU A 174 15.47 7.62 -17.29
N LEU A 175 14.30 8.03 -16.75
CA LEU A 175 13.20 8.61 -17.53
C LEU A 175 13.51 10.04 -18.00
N ASP A 176 14.15 10.84 -17.15
CA ASP A 176 14.59 12.22 -17.45
C ASP A 176 16.06 12.40 -17.10
N SER A 177 16.91 12.01 -18.01
CA SER A 177 18.37 12.06 -17.84
C SER A 177 18.92 13.50 -17.73
N ALA A 178 18.18 14.50 -18.19
CA ALA A 178 18.59 15.90 -18.09
C ALA A 178 18.61 16.38 -16.63
N ASN A 179 17.71 15.88 -15.81
CA ASN A 179 17.59 16.18 -14.38
C ASN A 179 18.08 15.04 -13.49
N GLY A 180 18.69 14.00 -14.06
CA GLY A 180 19.03 12.75 -13.37
C GLY A 180 19.88 12.91 -12.11
N GLU A 181 20.86 13.81 -12.11
CA GLU A 181 21.69 14.08 -10.92
C GLU A 181 20.85 14.68 -9.77
N GLN A 182 19.88 15.52 -10.11
CA GLN A 182 19.04 16.16 -9.10
C GLN A 182 18.04 15.18 -8.47
N TYR A 183 17.44 14.27 -9.28
CA TYR A 183 16.57 13.21 -8.75
C TYR A 183 17.33 12.31 -7.76
N ARG A 184 18.54 11.86 -8.11
CA ARG A 184 19.38 11.08 -7.20
C ARG A 184 19.73 11.84 -5.93
N ALA A 185 20.09 13.12 -6.05
CA ALA A 185 20.45 13.94 -4.88
C ALA A 185 19.26 14.16 -3.95
N ASN A 186 18.06 14.39 -4.50
CA ASN A 186 16.83 14.53 -3.71
C ASN A 186 16.49 13.23 -2.98
N ALA A 187 16.52 12.10 -3.71
CA ALA A 187 16.24 10.77 -3.17
C ALA A 187 17.22 10.40 -2.05
N GLU A 188 18.53 10.61 -2.28
CA GLU A 188 19.55 10.33 -1.26
C GLU A 188 19.35 11.18 -0.01
N LYS A 189 19.06 12.48 -0.17
CA LYS A 189 18.79 13.35 0.98
C LYS A 189 17.64 12.84 1.84
N TYR A 190 16.53 12.42 1.21
CA TYR A 190 15.36 11.92 1.95
C TYR A 190 15.65 10.56 2.58
N ALA A 191 16.36 9.69 1.86
CA ALA A 191 16.79 8.40 2.38
C ALA A 191 17.74 8.53 3.59
N GLU A 192 18.67 9.51 3.61
CA GLU A 192 19.51 9.80 4.76
C GLU A 192 18.71 10.28 6.00
N GLU A 193 17.60 10.99 5.79
CA GLU A 193 16.67 11.36 6.87
C GLU A 193 15.97 10.12 7.45
N ILE A 194 15.55 9.18 6.58
CA ILE A 194 14.98 7.88 6.98
C ILE A 194 16.03 7.01 7.68
N ASP A 195 17.26 6.90 7.16
CA ASP A 195 18.36 6.15 7.80
C ASP A 195 18.69 6.70 9.20
N THR A 196 18.52 8.00 9.40
CA THR A 196 18.68 8.62 10.73
C THR A 196 17.59 8.13 11.68
N LEU A 197 16.33 8.13 11.24
CA LEU A 197 15.19 7.61 12.00
C LEU A 197 15.35 6.11 12.30
N ASP A 198 15.83 5.33 11.35
CA ASP A 198 16.15 3.92 11.51
C ASP A 198 17.16 3.70 12.66
N GLY A 199 18.24 4.46 12.64
CA GLY A 199 19.22 4.42 13.72
C GLY A 199 18.64 4.79 15.10
N GLU A 200 17.67 5.71 15.15
CA GLU A 200 16.98 6.07 16.39
C GLU A 200 16.08 4.91 16.88
N PHE A 201 15.36 4.23 15.97
CA PHE A 201 14.58 3.05 16.32
C PHE A 201 15.45 1.90 16.81
N HIS A 202 16.55 1.59 16.15
CA HIS A 202 17.51 0.60 16.62
C HIS A 202 17.99 0.91 18.04
N ALA A 203 18.43 2.15 18.31
CA ALA A 203 18.87 2.57 19.64
C ALA A 203 17.75 2.46 20.69
N PHE A 204 16.52 2.78 20.32
CA PHE A 204 15.36 2.66 21.20
C PHE A 204 15.07 1.19 21.54
N PHE A 205 14.88 0.34 20.52
CA PHE A 205 14.52 -1.06 20.74
C PHE A 205 15.64 -1.86 21.41
N ASP A 206 16.93 -1.54 21.13
CA ASP A 206 18.06 -2.17 21.80
C ASP A 206 18.12 -1.83 23.31
N SER A 207 17.50 -0.74 23.71
CA SER A 207 17.41 -0.34 25.13
C SER A 207 16.30 -1.08 25.89
N LEU A 208 15.35 -1.71 25.19
CA LEU A 208 14.19 -2.35 25.82
C LEU A 208 14.53 -3.77 26.29
N PRO A 209 14.10 -4.16 27.51
CA PRO A 209 14.26 -5.52 28.01
C PRO A 209 13.33 -6.53 27.35
N ASP A 210 12.20 -6.09 26.82
CA ASP A 210 11.19 -6.85 26.09
C ASP A 210 10.71 -6.03 24.87
N ARG A 211 10.45 -6.73 23.76
CA ARG A 211 10.05 -6.13 22.49
C ARG A 211 8.76 -6.79 22.00
N THR A 212 7.79 -6.93 22.91
CA THR A 212 6.49 -7.54 22.60
C THR A 212 5.42 -6.49 22.42
N ILE A 213 4.67 -6.57 21.30
CA ILE A 213 3.54 -5.70 20.98
C ILE A 213 2.29 -6.54 20.69
N VAL A 214 1.10 -6.01 20.99
CA VAL A 214 -0.16 -6.71 20.72
C VAL A 214 -1.11 -5.77 20.00
N PHE A 215 -1.61 -6.23 18.84
CA PHE A 215 -2.62 -5.53 18.06
C PHE A 215 -3.99 -6.19 18.23
N GLY A 216 -5.00 -5.39 18.50
CA GLY A 216 -6.40 -5.83 18.52
C GLY A 216 -7.02 -5.92 17.14
N ASP A 217 -6.25 -5.68 16.10
CA ASP A 217 -6.63 -5.61 14.68
C ASP A 217 -5.63 -6.38 13.79
N ARG A 218 -5.56 -6.01 12.50
CA ARG A 218 -4.54 -6.47 11.54
C ARG A 218 -3.14 -5.99 11.94
N PHE A 219 -2.12 -6.70 11.49
CA PHE A 219 -0.73 -6.36 11.75
C PHE A 219 0.03 -6.05 10.45
N PRO A 220 0.00 -4.81 9.94
CA PRO A 220 0.69 -4.44 8.71
C PRO A 220 2.19 -4.14 8.92
N LEU A 221 2.74 -4.38 10.12
CA LEU A 221 4.11 -4.02 10.48
C LEU A 221 5.07 -5.22 10.44
N ARG A 222 4.84 -6.20 9.52
CA ARG A 222 5.65 -7.42 9.42
C ARG A 222 7.14 -7.12 9.20
N TYR A 223 7.45 -6.20 8.26
CA TYR A 223 8.83 -5.80 7.97
C TYR A 223 9.46 -5.00 9.11
N PHE A 224 8.70 -4.12 9.76
CA PHE A 224 9.15 -3.41 10.94
C PHE A 224 9.46 -4.37 12.10
N ALA A 225 8.61 -5.36 12.32
CA ALA A 225 8.84 -6.36 13.36
C ALA A 225 10.10 -7.20 13.09
N GLU A 226 10.36 -7.57 11.84
CA GLU A 226 11.56 -8.29 11.43
C GLU A 226 12.81 -7.44 11.64
N GLU A 227 12.80 -6.16 11.20
CA GLU A 227 13.95 -5.27 11.28
C GLU A 227 14.39 -5.01 12.72
N PHE A 228 13.44 -4.84 13.65
CA PHE A 228 13.73 -4.52 15.05
C PHE A 228 13.63 -5.71 16.02
N ASP A 229 13.50 -6.93 15.50
CA ASP A 229 13.37 -8.16 16.30
C ASP A 229 12.21 -8.07 17.31
N LEU A 230 11.03 -7.61 16.84
CA LEU A 230 9.84 -7.49 17.67
C LEU A 230 9.06 -8.81 17.66
N ARG A 231 8.65 -9.23 18.84
CA ARG A 231 7.64 -10.28 18.99
C ARG A 231 6.26 -9.65 19.01
N TYR A 232 5.35 -10.16 18.22
CA TYR A 232 4.01 -9.59 18.15
C TYR A 232 2.91 -10.65 18.23
N TYR A 233 1.73 -10.19 18.63
CA TYR A 233 0.47 -10.91 18.54
C TYR A 233 -0.56 -9.99 17.93
N ALA A 234 -1.46 -10.51 17.10
CA ALA A 234 -2.49 -9.71 16.45
C ALA A 234 -3.76 -10.52 16.21
N ALA A 235 -4.85 -9.82 15.95
CA ALA A 235 -6.10 -10.48 15.62
C ALA A 235 -6.07 -11.11 14.24
N PHE A 236 -5.40 -10.45 13.28
CA PHE A 236 -5.35 -10.86 11.87
C PHE A 236 -3.98 -10.58 11.25
N PRO A 237 -3.62 -11.28 10.17
CA PRO A 237 -2.49 -10.89 9.32
C PRO A 237 -2.68 -9.50 8.67
N GLY A 238 -1.59 -8.91 8.16
CA GLY A 238 -1.57 -7.55 7.62
C GLY A 238 -2.52 -7.33 6.45
N CYS A 239 -2.54 -8.26 5.50
CA CYS A 239 -3.37 -8.19 4.28
C CYS A 239 -4.80 -8.73 4.47
N SER A 240 -5.25 -8.97 5.71
CA SER A 240 -6.60 -9.45 6.00
C SER A 240 -7.66 -8.38 5.75
N THR A 241 -8.78 -8.76 5.15
CA THR A 241 -9.97 -7.91 5.02
C THR A 241 -10.95 -8.05 6.20
N GLN A 242 -10.62 -8.89 7.18
CA GLN A 242 -11.44 -9.10 8.38
C GLN A 242 -11.27 -7.93 9.35
N THR A 243 -12.36 -7.54 10.01
CA THR A 243 -12.39 -6.37 10.91
C THR A 243 -12.93 -6.67 12.31
N GLU A 244 -13.48 -7.87 12.53
CA GLU A 244 -14.07 -8.27 13.83
C GLU A 244 -13.44 -9.57 14.32
N PRO A 245 -12.57 -9.50 15.35
CA PRO A 245 -11.96 -10.70 15.92
C PRO A 245 -12.98 -11.59 16.61
N SER A 246 -12.77 -12.91 16.52
CA SER A 246 -13.58 -13.89 17.24
C SER A 246 -13.38 -13.77 18.76
N ALA A 247 -14.38 -14.23 19.52
CA ALA A 247 -14.25 -14.30 20.99
C ALA A 247 -13.06 -15.15 21.45
N ALA A 248 -12.67 -16.17 20.67
CA ALA A 248 -11.52 -17.00 20.97
C ALA A 248 -10.20 -16.23 20.76
N THR A 249 -10.08 -15.49 19.67
CA THR A 249 -8.94 -14.61 19.36
C THR A 249 -8.78 -13.54 20.45
N LEU A 250 -9.88 -12.83 20.81
CA LEU A 250 -9.83 -11.82 21.88
C LEU A 250 -9.45 -12.41 23.23
N ALA A 251 -9.94 -13.60 23.60
CA ALA A 251 -9.57 -14.27 24.85
C ALA A 251 -8.08 -14.65 24.88
N PHE A 252 -7.54 -15.12 23.74
CA PHE A 252 -6.11 -15.41 23.57
C PHE A 252 -5.27 -14.14 23.74
N LEU A 253 -5.57 -13.07 23.00
CA LEU A 253 -4.83 -11.80 23.05
C LEU A 253 -4.91 -11.18 24.46
N THR A 254 -6.10 -11.22 25.12
CA THR A 254 -6.26 -10.77 26.52
C THR A 254 -5.31 -11.52 27.45
N THR A 255 -5.16 -12.83 27.25
CA THR A 255 -4.25 -13.65 28.05
C THR A 255 -2.80 -13.24 27.81
N LYS A 256 -2.41 -12.95 26.57
CA LYS A 256 -1.05 -12.50 26.22
C LYS A 256 -0.74 -11.14 26.83
N VAL A 257 -1.60 -10.13 26.65
CA VAL A 257 -1.43 -8.79 27.25
C VAL A 257 -1.17 -8.89 28.76
N ARG A 258 -1.98 -9.72 29.46
CA ARG A 258 -1.81 -9.92 30.91
C ARG A 258 -0.55 -10.69 31.28
N ALA A 259 -0.20 -11.73 30.54
CA ALA A 259 0.94 -12.60 30.82
C ALA A 259 2.28 -11.90 30.59
N GLU A 260 2.37 -11.10 29.55
CA GLU A 260 3.56 -10.29 29.20
C GLU A 260 3.59 -8.95 29.98
N GLY A 261 2.50 -8.60 30.69
CA GLY A 261 2.42 -7.37 31.48
C GLY A 261 2.40 -6.10 30.65
N LEU A 262 1.82 -6.17 29.46
CA LEU A 262 1.75 -5.04 28.53
C LEU A 262 0.73 -4.01 29.02
N SER A 263 1.06 -2.73 28.90
CA SER A 263 0.20 -1.60 29.24
C SER A 263 -0.74 -1.20 28.13
N ASP A 264 -0.38 -1.55 26.87
CA ASP A 264 -1.03 -1.03 25.67
C ASP A 264 -1.46 -2.17 24.74
N ALA A 265 -2.64 -2.00 24.14
CA ALA A 265 -3.14 -2.76 23.01
C ALA A 265 -3.22 -1.81 21.83
N TRP A 266 -2.56 -2.17 20.73
CA TRP A 266 -2.44 -1.31 19.55
C TRP A 266 -3.58 -1.51 18.57
N ASP A 267 -3.90 -0.45 17.86
CA ASP A 267 -4.92 -0.37 16.81
C ASP A 267 -4.39 0.39 15.60
N LEU A 268 -5.11 0.33 14.48
CA LEU A 268 -4.80 1.10 13.28
C LEU A 268 -5.75 2.28 13.13
N GLU A 269 -5.23 3.45 12.68
CA GLU A 269 -6.04 4.65 12.46
C GLU A 269 -7.23 4.40 11.52
N SER A 270 -7.05 3.56 10.49
CA SER A 270 -8.08 3.24 9.50
C SER A 270 -9.07 2.16 9.91
N SER A 271 -8.96 1.62 11.15
CA SER A 271 -9.78 0.53 11.64
C SER A 271 -11.10 1.01 12.28
N ASN A 272 -11.96 0.05 12.64
CA ASN A 272 -13.19 0.33 13.40
C ASN A 272 -12.97 0.43 14.91
N HIS A 273 -11.75 0.20 15.40
CA HIS A 273 -11.27 0.23 16.79
C HIS A 273 -11.93 -0.78 17.77
N LEU A 274 -12.96 -1.52 17.34
CA LEU A 274 -13.75 -2.39 18.24
C LEU A 274 -12.93 -3.54 18.84
N GLY A 275 -12.01 -4.10 18.07
CA GLY A 275 -11.15 -5.21 18.53
C GLY A 275 -10.17 -4.76 19.60
N ALA A 276 -9.45 -3.66 19.35
CA ALA A 276 -8.45 -3.13 20.29
C ALA A 276 -9.11 -2.59 21.57
N ASP A 277 -10.24 -1.88 21.46
CA ASP A 277 -10.99 -1.39 22.63
C ASP A 277 -11.50 -2.54 23.51
N ALA A 278 -12.08 -3.57 22.90
CA ALA A 278 -12.53 -4.76 23.63
C ALA A 278 -11.37 -5.50 24.30
N LEU A 279 -10.23 -5.60 23.64
CA LEU A 279 -9.00 -6.19 24.16
C LEU A 279 -8.47 -5.39 25.35
N ALA A 280 -8.34 -4.07 25.20
CA ALA A 280 -7.85 -3.17 26.23
C ALA A 280 -8.75 -3.21 27.49
N GLU A 281 -10.08 -3.12 27.32
CA GLU A 281 -11.04 -3.24 28.43
C GLU A 281 -10.90 -4.60 29.13
N ALA A 282 -10.88 -5.70 28.37
CA ALA A 282 -10.77 -7.04 28.92
C ALA A 282 -9.45 -7.28 29.63
N ALA A 283 -8.33 -6.77 29.11
CA ALA A 283 -7.00 -6.95 29.69
C ALA A 283 -6.68 -6.00 30.85
N GLY A 284 -7.35 -4.85 30.93
CA GLY A 284 -7.02 -3.73 31.82
C GLY A 284 -5.84 -2.91 31.30
N ALA A 285 -5.66 -2.86 29.98
CA ALA A 285 -4.67 -2.07 29.25
C ALA A 285 -5.30 -0.77 28.71
N GLN A 286 -4.49 0.04 28.00
CA GLN A 286 -4.94 1.19 27.24
C GLN A 286 -4.95 0.85 25.74
N THR A 287 -5.79 1.52 24.96
CA THR A 287 -5.71 1.45 23.51
C THR A 287 -4.75 2.55 23.02
N ASP A 288 -3.79 2.18 22.19
CA ASP A 288 -2.91 3.11 21.51
C ASP A 288 -3.01 2.91 19.99
N MET A 289 -2.65 3.91 19.19
CA MET A 289 -2.93 3.94 17.76
C MET A 289 -1.64 4.03 16.94
N ALA A 290 -1.54 3.17 15.93
CA ALA A 290 -0.54 3.25 14.89
C ALA A 290 -1.10 4.04 13.68
N HIS A 291 -0.35 5.06 13.24
CA HIS A 291 -0.71 5.97 12.15
C HIS A 291 0.01 5.64 10.85
#